data_d29394086ec9aab9d9f683ae124b98cd
#
_entry.id   d29394086ec9aab9d9f683ae124b98cd
#
_cell.length_a   1.000
_cell.length_b   1.000
_cell.length_c   1.000
_cell.angle_alpha   90.00
_cell.angle_beta   90.00
_cell.angle_gamma   90.00
#
_symmetry.space_group_name_H-M   'P 1'
#
loop_
_entity.id
_entity.type
_entity.pdbx_description
1 polymer ?
#
loop_
_entity_poly.entity_id
_entity_poly.type
_entity_poly.pdbx_seq_one_letter_code
_entity_poly.pdbx_strand_id
1 'polypeptide(L)'
;NKGLLGTSAEFKRFASSLKENPSGYSKLKTMISPFMLRRLKTDKSIISDLPEKMEMTDYVTLSKKQRILYKKYVDDLAKLLEKAKFDDDPMKRRGLVLASLLKLKQICNHPDQFNGAEGFAESDSGKFEMLEELCRTIYEKRERVLVFTQFKEICSALDTFLAGVFGIKGFVLHGGTAVSRRNKMVEEFQSDTYIPYMVISVKAGGTGLNLTNANHVIHFDRWWNPAVENQATDRAFRIGQTKNVMVHKFVCRGTIEEKIDELIRSKTELAQNVIAADSGENWITEMSDSDLMNMFRLEGEA
;
A
#
# COMPACT_ATOMS: atom_id res chain seq x y z
N ASN A 1 -11.83 -32.84 0.10
CA ASN A 1 -11.48 -33.78 1.19
C ASN A 1 -12.45 -33.60 2.36
N LYS A 2 -13.66 -34.18 2.20
CA LYS A 2 -14.66 -34.17 3.28
C LYS A 2 -14.09 -34.87 4.52
N GLY A 3 -14.21 -34.23 5.69
CA GLY A 3 -13.78 -34.79 6.96
C GLY A 3 -12.33 -34.52 7.39
N LEU A 4 -11.45 -33.98 6.51
CA LEU A 4 -10.04 -33.71 6.84
C LEU A 4 -9.88 -32.77 8.04
N LEU A 5 -10.74 -31.77 8.13
CA LEU A 5 -10.73 -30.75 9.19
C LEU A 5 -11.87 -30.92 10.19
N GLY A 6 -12.54 -32.09 10.17
CA GLY A 6 -13.71 -32.37 11.00
C GLY A 6 -14.98 -31.64 10.53
N THR A 7 -15.94 -31.51 11.44
CA THR A 7 -17.15 -30.72 11.20
C THR A 7 -16.86 -29.20 11.28
N SER A 8 -17.74 -28.39 10.70
CA SER A 8 -17.61 -26.90 10.78
C SER A 8 -17.56 -26.40 12.22
N ALA A 9 -18.26 -27.04 13.15
CA ALA A 9 -18.28 -26.68 14.57
C ALA A 9 -16.97 -27.06 15.27
N GLU A 10 -16.39 -28.20 14.96
CA GLU A 10 -15.11 -28.67 15.47
C GLU A 10 -13.97 -27.78 14.97
N PHE A 11 -13.98 -27.47 13.65
CA PHE A 11 -12.98 -26.57 13.08
C PHE A 11 -13.03 -25.15 13.65
N LYS A 12 -14.23 -24.60 13.89
CA LYS A 12 -14.38 -23.30 14.55
C LYS A 12 -13.81 -23.30 15.98
N ARG A 13 -14.08 -24.34 16.76
CA ARG A 13 -13.50 -24.50 18.11
C ARG A 13 -11.98 -24.60 18.08
N PHE A 14 -11.48 -25.44 17.16
CA PHE A 14 -10.04 -25.57 16.94
C PHE A 14 -9.40 -24.23 16.51
N ALA A 15 -9.97 -23.52 15.54
CA ALA A 15 -9.49 -22.23 15.10
C ALA A 15 -9.48 -21.16 16.21
N SER A 16 -10.47 -21.18 17.10
CA SER A 16 -10.50 -20.28 18.26
C SER A 16 -9.37 -20.60 19.26
N SER A 17 -9.08 -21.90 19.49
CA SER A 17 -7.97 -22.31 20.38
C SER A 17 -6.58 -21.98 19.82
N LEU A 18 -6.45 -21.78 18.52
CA LEU A 18 -5.17 -21.38 17.90
C LEU A 18 -4.77 -19.95 18.24
N LYS A 19 -5.71 -19.07 18.59
CA LYS A 19 -5.44 -17.71 19.03
C LYS A 19 -4.67 -17.69 20.36
N GLU A 20 -4.94 -18.66 21.20
CA GLU A 20 -4.32 -18.80 22.54
C GLU A 20 -3.03 -19.64 22.50
N ASN A 21 -2.82 -20.43 21.46
CA ASN A 21 -1.66 -21.32 21.34
C ASN A 21 -1.05 -21.30 19.93
N PRO A 22 -0.07 -20.43 19.66
CA PRO A 22 0.57 -20.30 18.35
C PRO A 22 1.18 -21.59 17.79
N SER A 23 1.59 -22.54 18.65
CA SER A 23 2.14 -23.84 18.22
C SER A 23 1.11 -24.73 17.52
N GLY A 24 -0.19 -24.49 17.72
CA GLY A 24 -1.27 -25.23 17.06
C GLY A 24 -1.33 -25.00 15.53
N TYR A 25 -0.85 -23.85 15.05
CA TYR A 25 -0.73 -23.57 13.63
C TYR A 25 0.21 -24.54 12.90
N SER A 26 1.25 -25.01 13.56
CA SER A 26 2.19 -26.00 13.00
C SER A 26 1.47 -27.31 12.67
N LYS A 27 0.58 -27.79 13.54
CA LYS A 27 -0.23 -28.99 13.28
C LYS A 27 -1.20 -28.81 12.11
N LEU A 28 -1.89 -27.66 12.07
CA LEU A 28 -2.78 -27.35 10.94
C LEU A 28 -1.99 -27.29 9.62
N LYS A 29 -0.85 -26.62 9.61
CA LYS A 29 0.04 -26.53 8.44
C LYS A 29 0.46 -27.92 7.96
N THR A 30 0.87 -28.80 8.86
CA THR A 30 1.25 -30.19 8.51
C THR A 30 0.08 -30.97 7.91
N MET A 31 -1.13 -30.81 8.48
CA MET A 31 -2.33 -31.50 7.98
C MET A 31 -2.78 -31.06 6.59
N ILE A 32 -2.68 -29.74 6.28
CA ILE A 32 -3.16 -29.18 5.01
C ILE A 32 -2.07 -29.10 3.93
N SER A 33 -0.78 -29.14 4.30
CA SER A 33 0.33 -28.97 3.37
C SER A 33 0.34 -29.96 2.19
N PRO A 34 -0.05 -31.24 2.33
CA PRO A 34 -0.15 -32.17 1.20
C PRO A 34 -1.25 -31.81 0.19
N PHE A 35 -2.20 -30.96 0.58
CA PHE A 35 -3.34 -30.53 -0.24
C PHE A 35 -3.20 -29.09 -0.74
N MET A 36 -2.10 -28.40 -0.35
CA MET A 36 -1.81 -27.03 -0.75
C MET A 36 -0.57 -27.00 -1.63
N LEU A 37 -0.75 -26.76 -2.92
CA LEU A 37 0.35 -26.49 -3.82
C LEU A 37 0.55 -24.98 -3.92
N ARG A 38 1.54 -24.45 -3.18
CA ARG A 38 1.97 -23.05 -3.28
C ARG A 38 3.22 -22.97 -4.15
N ARG A 39 3.08 -22.48 -5.35
CA ARG A 39 4.20 -22.15 -6.23
C ARG A 39 4.59 -20.69 -6.04
N LEU A 40 5.84 -20.44 -5.70
CA LEU A 40 6.37 -19.08 -5.64
C LEU A 40 6.85 -18.67 -7.03
N LYS A 41 6.50 -17.48 -7.49
CA LYS A 41 6.99 -16.93 -8.78
C LYS A 41 8.50 -16.73 -8.80
N THR A 42 9.11 -16.64 -7.61
CA THR A 42 10.56 -16.49 -7.43
C THR A 42 11.32 -17.82 -7.52
N ASP A 43 10.63 -18.94 -7.64
CA ASP A 43 11.26 -20.25 -7.78
C ASP A 43 11.67 -20.46 -9.24
N LYS A 44 12.95 -20.22 -9.52
CA LYS A 44 13.55 -20.36 -10.87
C LYS A 44 13.48 -21.80 -11.42
N SER A 45 13.28 -22.80 -10.55
CA SER A 45 13.10 -24.19 -11.00
C SER A 45 11.72 -24.43 -11.64
N ILE A 46 10.75 -23.55 -11.34
CA ILE A 46 9.37 -23.64 -11.81
C ILE A 46 9.12 -22.65 -12.96
N ILE A 47 9.70 -21.44 -12.89
CA ILE A 47 9.54 -20.38 -13.89
C ILE A 47 10.92 -19.82 -14.18
N SER A 48 11.55 -20.29 -15.27
CA SER A 48 12.88 -19.86 -15.72
C SER A 48 12.88 -18.47 -16.36
N ASP A 49 11.75 -18.05 -16.90
CA ASP A 49 11.63 -16.93 -17.84
C ASP A 49 11.14 -15.62 -17.18
N LEU A 50 10.95 -15.60 -15.85
CA LEU A 50 10.58 -14.37 -15.17
C LEU A 50 11.84 -13.55 -14.85
N PRO A 51 11.93 -12.29 -15.29
CA PRO A 51 13.05 -11.41 -14.95
C PRO A 51 13.12 -11.12 -13.45
N GLU A 52 14.13 -10.38 -13.03
CA GLU A 52 14.29 -10.06 -11.60
C GLU A 52 13.30 -8.98 -11.15
N LYS A 53 12.89 -9.08 -9.88
CA LYS A 53 12.12 -8.05 -9.18
C LYS A 53 13.01 -7.43 -8.13
N MET A 54 13.27 -6.12 -8.26
CA MET A 54 14.02 -5.32 -7.30
C MET A 54 13.07 -4.40 -6.55
N GLU A 55 13.00 -4.53 -5.22
CA GLU A 55 12.17 -3.70 -4.36
C GLU A 55 13.04 -2.76 -3.53
N MET A 56 12.69 -1.49 -3.52
CA MET A 56 13.36 -0.46 -2.73
C MET A 56 12.34 0.40 -2.00
N THR A 57 12.75 0.92 -0.85
CA THR A 57 12.01 1.93 -0.11
C THR A 57 12.68 3.26 -0.33
N ASP A 58 11.95 4.18 -0.94
CA ASP A 58 12.41 5.54 -1.20
C ASP A 58 11.90 6.44 -0.08
N TYR A 59 12.83 6.86 0.77
CA TYR A 59 12.51 7.73 1.88
C TYR A 59 12.48 9.19 1.44
N VAL A 60 11.34 9.83 1.66
CA VAL A 60 11.12 11.25 1.34
C VAL A 60 10.99 12.08 2.61
N THR A 61 11.42 13.34 2.53
CA THR A 61 11.26 14.31 3.61
C THR A 61 9.98 15.12 3.38
N LEU A 62 9.23 15.36 4.44
CA LEU A 62 8.07 16.25 4.35
C LEU A 62 8.48 17.67 4.00
N SER A 63 7.75 18.36 3.13
CA SER A 63 7.88 19.79 2.90
C SER A 63 7.62 20.58 4.19
N LYS A 64 8.05 21.82 4.23
CA LYS A 64 7.77 22.72 5.38
C LYS A 64 6.25 22.82 5.66
N LYS A 65 5.45 22.91 4.61
CA LYS A 65 3.99 23.02 4.70
C LYS A 65 3.37 21.73 5.25
N GLN A 66 3.84 20.56 4.78
CA GLN A 66 3.41 19.26 5.30
C GLN A 66 3.78 19.09 6.79
N ARG A 67 5.00 19.47 7.19
CA ARG A 67 5.45 19.34 8.59
C ARG A 67 4.58 20.15 9.54
N ILE A 68 4.30 21.43 9.21
CA ILE A 68 3.44 22.31 10.01
C ILE A 68 2.03 21.71 10.13
N LEU A 69 1.47 21.24 9.00
CA LEU A 69 0.12 20.67 8.97
C LEU A 69 0.05 19.36 9.75
N TYR A 70 1.05 18.50 9.60
CA TYR A 70 1.16 17.22 10.29
C TYR A 70 1.20 17.41 11.81
N LYS A 71 2.09 18.30 12.29
CA LYS A 71 2.23 18.63 13.70
C LYS A 71 0.91 19.16 14.28
N LYS A 72 0.33 20.18 13.62
CA LYS A 72 -0.96 20.75 14.04
C LYS A 72 -2.04 19.67 14.16
N TYR A 73 -2.12 18.76 13.17
CA TYR A 73 -3.12 17.70 13.20
C TYR A 73 -2.90 16.72 14.36
N VAL A 74 -1.64 16.36 14.66
CA VAL A 74 -1.30 15.48 15.80
C VAL A 74 -1.65 16.15 17.13
N ASP A 75 -1.36 17.44 17.29
CA ASP A 75 -1.71 18.20 18.50
C ASP A 75 -3.22 18.30 18.71
N ASP A 76 -3.97 18.50 17.64
CA ASP A 76 -5.44 18.55 17.70
C ASP A 76 -6.04 17.17 17.99
N LEU A 77 -5.44 16.10 17.44
CA LEU A 77 -5.84 14.72 17.74
C LEU A 77 -5.63 14.36 19.21
N ALA A 78 -4.52 14.81 19.82
CA ALA A 78 -4.28 14.58 21.25
C ALA A 78 -5.43 15.12 22.11
N LYS A 79 -5.88 16.35 21.82
CA LYS A 79 -7.03 16.98 22.51
C LYS A 79 -8.33 16.22 22.28
N LEU A 80 -8.54 15.68 21.07
CA LEU A 80 -9.72 14.87 20.75
C LEU A 80 -9.72 13.53 21.49
N LEU A 81 -8.58 12.86 21.59
CA LEU A 81 -8.44 11.61 22.34
C LEU A 81 -8.66 11.82 23.83
N GLU A 82 -8.16 12.92 24.41
CA GLU A 82 -8.43 13.28 25.81
C GLU A 82 -9.94 13.47 26.07
N LYS A 83 -10.65 14.16 25.17
CA LYS A 83 -12.10 14.32 25.28
C LYS A 83 -12.83 12.98 25.12
N ALA A 84 -12.41 12.13 24.19
CA ALA A 84 -13.04 10.83 23.95
C ALA A 84 -12.92 9.86 25.15
N LYS A 85 -11.96 10.06 26.06
CA LYS A 85 -11.87 9.29 27.32
C LYS A 85 -13.07 9.47 28.23
N PHE A 86 -13.73 10.62 28.16
CA PHE A 86 -14.92 10.91 28.98
C PHE A 86 -16.21 10.30 28.43
N ASP A 87 -16.23 9.91 27.12
CA ASP A 87 -17.40 9.35 26.46
C ASP A 87 -17.54 7.82 26.63
N ASP A 88 -16.51 7.13 27.12
CA ASP A 88 -16.42 5.68 27.35
C ASP A 88 -16.99 4.80 26.21
N ASP A 89 -16.84 5.26 24.95
CA ASP A 89 -17.33 4.60 23.74
C ASP A 89 -16.15 4.05 22.92
N PRO A 90 -15.83 2.74 23.02
CA PRO A 90 -14.72 2.13 22.30
C PRO A 90 -14.86 2.20 20.78
N MET A 91 -16.09 2.24 20.25
CA MET A 91 -16.33 2.29 18.82
C MET A 91 -16.04 3.67 18.25
N LYS A 92 -16.40 4.74 18.96
CA LYS A 92 -16.03 6.12 18.59
C LYS A 92 -14.52 6.31 18.61
N ARG A 93 -13.86 5.82 19.67
CA ARG A 93 -12.39 5.86 19.77
C ARG A 93 -11.73 5.15 18.57
N ARG A 94 -12.16 3.93 18.26
CA ARG A 94 -11.66 3.17 17.11
C ARG A 94 -11.84 3.93 15.79
N GLY A 95 -13.02 4.50 15.58
CA GLY A 95 -13.31 5.31 14.40
C GLY A 95 -12.40 6.54 14.29
N LEU A 96 -12.15 7.23 15.41
CA LEU A 96 -11.25 8.39 15.46
C LEU A 96 -9.81 8.00 15.10
N VAL A 97 -9.30 6.92 15.66
CA VAL A 97 -7.95 6.43 15.38
C VAL A 97 -7.78 6.11 13.89
N LEU A 98 -8.71 5.34 13.31
CA LEU A 98 -8.63 4.96 11.89
C LEU A 98 -8.76 6.17 10.96
N ALA A 99 -9.67 7.10 11.26
CA ALA A 99 -9.82 8.34 10.50
C ALA A 99 -8.54 9.19 10.58
N SER A 100 -7.90 9.26 11.74
CA SER A 100 -6.68 10.03 11.95
C SER A 100 -5.49 9.46 11.17
N LEU A 101 -5.37 8.13 11.13
CA LEU A 101 -4.39 7.46 10.29
C LEU A 101 -4.52 7.84 8.81
N LEU A 102 -5.74 7.78 8.29
CA LEU A 102 -5.99 8.16 6.89
C LEU A 102 -5.65 9.63 6.65
N LYS A 103 -5.99 10.53 7.59
CA LYS A 103 -5.67 11.96 7.49
C LYS A 103 -4.17 12.23 7.53
N LEU A 104 -3.42 11.59 8.41
CA LEU A 104 -1.96 11.71 8.46
C LEU A 104 -1.30 11.23 7.16
N LYS A 105 -1.77 10.12 6.59
CA LYS A 105 -1.30 9.65 5.29
C LYS A 105 -1.66 10.58 4.13
N GLN A 106 -2.83 11.22 4.17
CA GLN A 106 -3.20 12.25 3.19
C GLN A 106 -2.25 13.46 3.29
N ILE A 107 -1.88 13.88 4.51
CA ILE A 107 -0.87 14.94 4.70
C ILE A 107 0.50 14.51 4.14
N CYS A 108 0.92 13.26 4.39
CA CYS A 108 2.15 12.71 3.82
C CYS A 108 2.13 12.69 2.29
N ASN A 109 0.99 12.45 1.67
CA ASN A 109 0.86 12.52 0.22
C ASN A 109 0.93 13.95 -0.30
N HIS A 110 0.02 14.83 0.17
CA HIS A 110 -0.02 16.23 -0.22
C HIS A 110 -0.95 17.04 0.71
N PRO A 111 -0.60 18.28 1.11
CA PRO A 111 -1.48 19.12 1.93
C PRO A 111 -2.86 19.33 1.34
N ASP A 112 -2.95 19.51 0.02
CA ASP A 112 -4.22 19.76 -0.66
C ASP A 112 -5.13 18.53 -0.68
N GLN A 113 -4.58 17.32 -0.64
CA GLN A 113 -5.38 16.11 -0.46
C GLN A 113 -6.06 16.09 0.91
N PHE A 114 -5.37 16.51 1.96
CA PHE A 114 -5.93 16.60 3.29
C PHE A 114 -7.00 17.71 3.40
N ASN A 115 -6.73 18.87 2.78
CA ASN A 115 -7.59 20.04 2.82
C ASN A 115 -8.78 19.96 1.84
N GLY A 116 -8.75 19.02 0.87
CA GLY A 116 -9.72 18.94 -0.21
C GLY A 116 -9.57 20.08 -1.24
N ALA A 117 -8.35 20.63 -1.39
CA ALA A 117 -8.03 21.67 -2.37
C ALA A 117 -7.56 21.04 -3.70
N GLU A 118 -7.45 21.86 -4.77
CA GLU A 118 -7.16 21.39 -6.12
C GLU A 118 -5.76 21.79 -6.65
N GLY A 119 -4.98 22.54 -5.89
CA GLY A 119 -3.72 23.13 -6.37
C GLY A 119 -2.61 22.12 -6.66
N PHE A 120 -2.37 21.23 -5.73
CA PHE A 120 -1.34 20.17 -5.78
C PHE A 120 0.02 20.65 -6.30
N ALA A 121 0.51 21.77 -5.74
CA ALA A 121 1.82 22.31 -6.10
C ALA A 121 2.93 21.34 -5.70
N GLU A 122 3.82 21.00 -6.62
CA GLU A 122 4.90 20.03 -6.44
C GLU A 122 5.76 20.33 -5.19
N SER A 123 6.21 21.57 -5.04
CA SER A 123 7.03 22.03 -3.92
C SER A 123 6.37 21.89 -2.53
N ASP A 124 5.07 21.62 -2.49
CA ASP A 124 4.33 21.39 -1.25
C ASP A 124 4.37 19.92 -0.78
N SER A 125 4.98 19.01 -1.57
CA SER A 125 5.04 17.58 -1.23
C SER A 125 6.35 16.92 -1.65
N GLY A 126 7.11 16.42 -0.67
CA GLY A 126 8.30 15.62 -0.97
C GLY A 126 8.04 14.37 -1.80
N LYS A 127 6.82 13.80 -1.75
CA LYS A 127 6.46 12.67 -2.62
C LYS A 127 6.27 13.09 -4.07
N PHE A 128 5.75 14.28 -4.34
CA PHE A 128 5.64 14.79 -5.70
C PHE A 128 7.00 15.10 -6.29
N GLU A 129 7.92 15.72 -5.50
CA GLU A 129 9.32 15.94 -5.92
C GLU A 129 10.01 14.62 -6.27
N MET A 130 9.92 13.59 -5.42
CA MET A 130 10.48 12.24 -5.68
C MET A 130 9.84 11.58 -6.90
N LEU A 131 8.52 11.74 -7.07
CA LEU A 131 7.79 11.20 -8.20
C LEU A 131 8.26 11.83 -9.52
N GLU A 132 8.50 13.14 -9.55
CA GLU A 132 9.03 13.82 -10.72
C GLU A 132 10.42 13.29 -11.09
N GLU A 133 11.35 13.23 -10.13
CA GLU A 133 12.72 12.77 -10.34
C GLU A 133 12.77 11.38 -10.95
N LEU A 134 12.00 10.45 -10.36
CA LEU A 134 11.92 9.07 -10.88
C LEU A 134 11.26 9.01 -12.27
N CYS A 135 10.15 9.73 -12.46
CA CYS A 135 9.43 9.69 -13.72
C CYS A 135 10.20 10.34 -14.87
N ARG A 136 11.01 11.37 -14.62
CA ARG A 136 11.94 11.92 -15.63
C ARG A 136 12.95 10.87 -16.10
N THR A 137 13.56 10.13 -15.17
CA THR A 137 14.49 9.03 -15.49
C THR A 137 13.79 7.91 -16.28
N ILE A 138 12.56 7.54 -15.91
CA ILE A 138 11.75 6.54 -16.61
C ILE A 138 11.41 7.00 -18.04
N TYR A 139 11.09 8.29 -18.20
CA TYR A 139 10.79 8.89 -19.50
C TYR A 139 11.99 8.88 -20.46
N GLU A 140 13.16 9.25 -19.96
CA GLU A 140 14.41 9.22 -20.74
C GLU A 140 14.71 7.83 -21.29
N LYS A 141 14.41 6.78 -20.52
CA LYS A 141 14.57 5.36 -20.94
C LYS A 141 13.42 4.84 -21.79
N ARG A 142 12.39 5.65 -22.04
CA ARG A 142 11.17 5.22 -22.70
C ARG A 142 10.53 3.98 -22.03
N GLU A 143 10.61 3.90 -20.73
CA GLU A 143 9.98 2.87 -19.91
C GLU A 143 8.60 3.28 -19.44
N ARG A 144 7.84 2.33 -18.88
CA ARG A 144 6.46 2.56 -18.43
C ARG A 144 6.33 2.30 -16.95
N VAL A 145 5.49 3.10 -16.27
CA VAL A 145 5.29 3.04 -14.83
C VAL A 145 3.83 2.85 -14.43
N LEU A 146 3.61 2.02 -13.42
CA LEU A 146 2.34 1.93 -12.70
C LEU A 146 2.48 2.68 -11.38
N VAL A 147 1.60 3.64 -11.12
CA VAL A 147 1.58 4.40 -9.86
C VAL A 147 0.34 3.97 -9.08
N PHE A 148 0.57 3.28 -7.97
CA PHE A 148 -0.49 2.80 -7.08
C PHE A 148 -0.70 3.74 -5.90
N THR A 149 -1.96 4.05 -5.61
CA THR A 149 -2.37 4.79 -4.40
C THR A 149 -3.61 4.16 -3.77
N GLN A 150 -3.73 4.24 -2.44
CA GLN A 150 -4.94 3.79 -1.76
C GLN A 150 -6.11 4.80 -1.90
N PHE A 151 -5.80 6.06 -2.23
CA PHE A 151 -6.77 7.15 -2.26
C PHE A 151 -7.23 7.43 -3.69
N LYS A 152 -8.52 7.25 -3.94
CA LYS A 152 -9.13 7.60 -5.24
C LYS A 152 -9.03 9.10 -5.52
N GLU A 153 -9.12 9.90 -4.49
CA GLU A 153 -9.20 11.37 -4.56
C GLU A 153 -7.96 12.00 -5.18
N ILE A 154 -6.77 11.42 -4.95
CA ILE A 154 -5.51 11.94 -5.50
C ILE A 154 -5.21 11.46 -6.93
N CYS A 155 -5.94 10.46 -7.44
CA CYS A 155 -5.64 9.88 -8.76
C CYS A 155 -5.66 10.92 -9.89
N SER A 156 -6.61 11.87 -9.86
CA SER A 156 -6.70 12.92 -10.88
C SER A 156 -5.54 13.92 -10.78
N ALA A 157 -5.13 14.28 -9.56
CA ALA A 157 -3.99 15.17 -9.35
C ALA A 157 -2.68 14.51 -9.81
N LEU A 158 -2.48 13.22 -9.50
CA LEU A 158 -1.34 12.44 -10.00
C LEU A 158 -1.34 12.36 -11.53
N ASP A 159 -2.50 12.16 -12.17
CA ASP A 159 -2.60 12.14 -13.64
C ASP A 159 -2.21 13.49 -14.25
N THR A 160 -2.74 14.60 -13.71
CA THR A 160 -2.39 15.95 -14.18
C THR A 160 -0.90 16.23 -14.02
N PHE A 161 -0.34 15.89 -12.87
CA PHE A 161 1.07 16.06 -12.58
C PHE A 161 1.95 15.25 -13.53
N LEU A 162 1.68 13.95 -13.67
CA LEU A 162 2.43 13.05 -14.53
C LEU A 162 2.30 13.41 -16.02
N ALA A 163 1.13 13.88 -16.45
CA ALA A 163 0.98 14.40 -17.81
C ALA A 163 1.90 15.60 -18.09
N GLY A 164 2.14 16.44 -17.09
CA GLY A 164 3.14 17.52 -17.17
C GLY A 164 4.58 16.99 -17.28
N VAL A 165 4.93 16.00 -16.45
CA VAL A 165 6.28 15.42 -16.41
C VAL A 165 6.61 14.67 -17.71
N PHE A 166 5.70 13.85 -18.21
CA PHE A 166 5.90 13.05 -19.42
C PHE A 166 5.59 13.78 -20.73
N GLY A 167 4.87 14.92 -20.67
CA GLY A 167 4.36 15.59 -21.87
C GLY A 167 3.32 14.77 -22.65
N ILE A 168 2.92 13.62 -22.12
CA ILE A 168 1.99 12.65 -22.73
C ILE A 168 1.02 12.20 -21.66
N LYS A 169 -0.27 12.20 -21.98
CA LYS A 169 -1.31 11.75 -21.05
C LYS A 169 -1.32 10.21 -20.94
N GLY A 170 -1.34 9.72 -19.71
CA GLY A 170 -1.52 8.30 -19.40
C GLY A 170 -2.96 7.93 -19.08
N PHE A 171 -3.12 6.89 -18.27
CA PHE A 171 -4.43 6.40 -17.86
C PHE A 171 -4.65 6.48 -16.35
N VAL A 172 -5.90 6.65 -15.96
CA VAL A 172 -6.36 6.58 -14.57
C VAL A 172 -7.38 5.45 -14.42
N LEU A 173 -7.09 4.51 -13.52
CA LEU A 173 -7.95 3.38 -13.22
C LEU A 173 -8.32 3.37 -11.74
N HIS A 174 -9.61 3.53 -11.43
CA HIS A 174 -10.14 3.49 -10.07
C HIS A 174 -11.44 2.70 -9.99
N GLY A 175 -11.98 2.48 -8.80
CA GLY A 175 -13.19 1.67 -8.59
C GLY A 175 -14.43 2.13 -9.36
N GLY A 176 -14.51 3.42 -9.70
CA GLY A 176 -15.59 3.97 -10.53
C GLY A 176 -15.39 3.85 -12.05
N THR A 177 -14.27 3.27 -12.52
CA THR A 177 -14.03 3.07 -13.96
C THR A 177 -14.88 1.89 -14.46
N ALA A 178 -15.73 2.15 -15.48
CA ALA A 178 -16.56 1.11 -16.08
C ALA A 178 -15.72 -0.05 -16.64
N VAL A 179 -16.22 -1.28 -16.55
CA VAL A 179 -15.47 -2.49 -16.95
C VAL A 179 -15.02 -2.45 -18.41
N SER A 180 -15.90 -2.02 -19.32
CA SER A 180 -15.56 -1.89 -20.74
C SER A 180 -14.42 -0.91 -20.99
N ARG A 181 -14.46 0.25 -20.33
CA ARG A 181 -13.39 1.26 -20.41
C ARG A 181 -12.08 0.73 -19.82
N ARG A 182 -12.16 -0.03 -18.72
CA ARG A 182 -10.99 -0.66 -18.07
C ARG A 182 -10.26 -1.60 -19.03
N ASN A 183 -11.00 -2.50 -19.71
CA ASN A 183 -10.42 -3.44 -20.67
C ASN A 183 -9.72 -2.71 -21.81
N LYS A 184 -10.38 -1.69 -22.38
CA LYS A 184 -9.80 -0.86 -23.44
C LYS A 184 -8.51 -0.16 -23.01
N MET A 185 -8.48 0.43 -21.80
CA MET A 185 -7.26 1.05 -21.23
C MET A 185 -6.12 0.05 -21.09
N VAL A 186 -6.41 -1.18 -20.63
CA VAL A 186 -5.42 -2.24 -20.48
C VAL A 186 -4.90 -2.67 -21.86
N GLU A 187 -5.76 -2.89 -22.84
CA GLU A 187 -5.38 -3.23 -24.21
C GLU A 187 -4.49 -2.16 -24.83
N GLU A 188 -4.88 -0.89 -24.73
CA GLU A 188 -4.09 0.25 -25.23
C GLU A 188 -2.73 0.36 -24.49
N PHE A 189 -2.70 0.19 -23.16
CA PHE A 189 -1.46 0.23 -22.37
C PHE A 189 -0.52 -0.93 -22.74
N GLN A 190 -1.06 -2.07 -23.15
CA GLN A 190 -0.30 -3.24 -23.58
C GLN A 190 0.05 -3.23 -25.07
N SER A 191 -0.41 -2.23 -25.83
CA SER A 191 -0.09 -2.09 -27.25
C SER A 191 1.31 -1.49 -27.47
N ASP A 192 1.72 -1.41 -28.74
CA ASP A 192 2.99 -0.78 -29.15
C ASP A 192 2.95 0.76 -28.99
N THR A 193 1.76 1.35 -28.88
CA THR A 193 1.63 2.79 -28.61
C THR A 193 2.24 3.11 -27.25
N TYR A 194 3.17 4.06 -27.22
CA TYR A 194 3.83 4.47 -25.99
C TYR A 194 2.90 5.28 -25.10
N ILE A 195 2.43 4.65 -24.03
CA ILE A 195 1.66 5.26 -22.96
C ILE A 195 2.54 5.16 -21.70
N PRO A 196 3.08 6.28 -21.19
CA PRO A 196 4.17 6.26 -20.22
C PRO A 196 3.75 5.76 -18.82
N TYR A 197 2.51 6.04 -18.40
CA TYR A 197 2.07 5.71 -17.06
C TYR A 197 0.61 5.29 -16.98
N MET A 198 0.29 4.58 -15.90
CA MET A 198 -1.08 4.35 -15.46
C MET A 198 -1.16 4.57 -13.94
N VAL A 199 -2.04 5.50 -13.51
CA VAL A 199 -2.38 5.71 -12.10
C VAL A 199 -3.50 4.77 -11.71
N ILE A 200 -3.32 4.00 -10.64
CA ILE A 200 -4.26 2.94 -10.25
C ILE A 200 -4.60 3.06 -8.78
N SER A 201 -5.89 3.18 -8.44
CA SER A 201 -6.27 2.98 -7.05
C SER A 201 -6.17 1.51 -6.68
N VAL A 202 -5.52 1.19 -5.53
CA VAL A 202 -5.23 -0.19 -5.12
C VAL A 202 -6.48 -1.06 -5.08
N LYS A 203 -7.63 -0.51 -4.63
CA LYS A 203 -8.93 -1.22 -4.64
C LYS A 203 -9.39 -1.63 -6.03
N ALA A 204 -9.03 -0.87 -7.07
CA ALA A 204 -9.37 -1.19 -8.46
C ALA A 204 -8.36 -2.17 -9.09
N GLY A 205 -7.13 -2.18 -8.62
CA GLY A 205 -6.07 -3.08 -9.06
C GLY A 205 -6.33 -4.56 -8.71
N GLY A 206 -7.28 -4.88 -7.82
CA GLY A 206 -7.62 -6.24 -7.40
C GLY A 206 -8.17 -7.19 -8.48
N THR A 207 -8.51 -6.70 -9.65
CA THR A 207 -9.22 -7.44 -10.72
C THR A 207 -8.31 -8.04 -11.78
N GLY A 208 -7.33 -8.87 -11.43
CA GLY A 208 -6.63 -9.75 -12.39
C GLY A 208 -5.97 -9.09 -13.62
N LEU A 209 -5.67 -7.79 -13.57
CA LEU A 209 -5.09 -7.03 -14.68
C LEU A 209 -3.73 -7.60 -15.09
N ASN A 210 -3.43 -7.60 -16.38
CA ASN A 210 -2.11 -7.90 -16.91
C ASN A 210 -1.50 -6.62 -17.48
N LEU A 211 -0.41 -6.12 -16.87
CA LEU A 211 0.21 -4.83 -17.19
C LEU A 211 1.74 -5.00 -17.36
N THR A 212 2.14 -6.06 -18.04
CA THR A 212 3.55 -6.47 -18.22
C THR A 212 4.37 -5.52 -19.11
N ASN A 213 3.74 -4.60 -19.83
CA ASN A 213 4.47 -3.55 -20.55
C ASN A 213 5.06 -2.48 -19.61
N ALA A 214 4.63 -2.43 -18.35
CA ALA A 214 5.30 -1.63 -17.33
C ALA A 214 6.38 -2.46 -16.63
N ASN A 215 7.54 -1.86 -16.46
CA ASN A 215 8.66 -2.43 -15.70
C ASN A 215 9.01 -1.59 -14.46
N HIS A 216 8.29 -0.50 -14.22
CA HIS A 216 8.35 0.27 -12.99
C HIS A 216 7.00 0.23 -12.26
N VAL A 217 7.07 0.07 -10.94
CA VAL A 217 5.91 0.12 -10.04
C VAL A 217 6.23 1.08 -8.91
N ILE A 218 5.40 2.09 -8.71
CA ILE A 218 5.52 3.03 -7.60
C ILE A 218 4.32 2.84 -6.69
N HIS A 219 4.56 2.47 -5.43
CA HIS A 219 3.59 2.57 -4.36
C HIS A 219 3.72 3.96 -3.76
N PHE A 220 2.87 4.89 -4.20
CA PHE A 220 2.88 6.30 -3.80
C PHE A 220 2.56 6.49 -2.31
N ASP A 221 1.74 5.60 -1.77
CA ASP A 221 1.48 5.47 -0.34
C ASP A 221 1.49 3.99 0.08
N ARG A 222 1.93 3.71 1.30
CA ARG A 222 2.05 2.36 1.83
C ARG A 222 0.68 1.80 2.22
N TRP A 223 0.46 0.53 1.92
CA TRP A 223 -0.68 -0.21 2.41
C TRP A 223 -0.31 -1.01 3.68
N TRP A 224 -1.26 -1.10 4.63
CA TRP A 224 -1.06 -1.83 5.88
C TRP A 224 -0.78 -3.32 5.68
N ASN A 225 -1.40 -3.91 4.67
CA ASN A 225 -1.27 -5.31 4.34
C ASN A 225 -0.29 -5.47 3.16
N PRO A 226 0.92 -5.99 3.39
CA PRO A 226 1.90 -6.19 2.32
C PRO A 226 1.40 -7.14 1.22
N ALA A 227 0.44 -8.02 1.50
CA ALA A 227 -0.15 -8.88 0.48
C ALA A 227 -0.91 -8.08 -0.59
N VAL A 228 -1.50 -6.94 -0.22
CA VAL A 228 -2.20 -6.04 -1.15
C VAL A 228 -1.19 -5.31 -2.05
N GLU A 229 -0.07 -4.81 -1.48
CA GLU A 229 1.03 -4.22 -2.27
C GLU A 229 1.64 -5.24 -3.23
N ASN A 230 1.92 -6.45 -2.75
CA ASN A 230 2.44 -7.54 -3.58
C ASN A 230 1.46 -7.90 -4.70
N GLN A 231 0.16 -7.95 -4.43
CA GLN A 231 -0.85 -8.19 -5.45
C GLN A 231 -0.88 -7.07 -6.50
N ALA A 232 -0.67 -5.82 -6.12
CA ALA A 232 -0.57 -4.69 -7.05
C ALA A 232 0.70 -4.79 -7.90
N THR A 233 1.85 -5.05 -7.30
CA THR A 233 3.13 -5.30 -7.99
C THR A 233 3.03 -6.47 -8.98
N ASP A 234 2.32 -7.52 -8.62
CA ASP A 234 2.08 -8.71 -9.45
C ASP A 234 1.30 -8.43 -10.76
N ARG A 235 0.85 -7.21 -10.99
CA ARG A 235 0.27 -6.78 -12.29
C ARG A 235 1.36 -6.55 -13.34
N ALA A 236 2.52 -6.03 -12.92
CA ALA A 236 3.69 -5.85 -13.76
C ALA A 236 4.61 -7.10 -13.72
N PHE A 237 4.82 -7.65 -12.52
CA PHE A 237 5.65 -8.85 -12.31
C PHE A 237 4.86 -10.13 -12.55
N ARG A 238 4.70 -10.48 -13.79
CA ARG A 238 3.87 -11.61 -14.24
C ARG A 238 4.48 -12.30 -15.45
N ILE A 239 4.06 -13.54 -15.73
CA ILE A 239 4.42 -14.29 -16.95
C ILE A 239 4.12 -13.41 -18.18
N GLY A 240 5.09 -13.25 -19.05
CA GLY A 240 5.09 -12.33 -20.19
C GLY A 240 5.84 -11.02 -19.93
N GLN A 241 6.37 -10.80 -18.71
CA GLN A 241 7.31 -9.71 -18.44
C GLN A 241 8.68 -10.08 -19.01
N THR A 242 9.27 -9.17 -19.76
CA THR A 242 10.60 -9.37 -20.42
C THR A 242 11.70 -8.50 -19.80
N LYS A 243 11.34 -7.53 -18.97
CA LYS A 243 12.28 -6.59 -18.32
C LYS A 243 12.28 -6.80 -16.81
N ASN A 244 13.40 -6.48 -16.15
CA ASN A 244 13.46 -6.42 -14.69
C ASN A 244 12.45 -5.41 -14.17
N VAL A 245 11.72 -5.78 -13.11
CA VAL A 245 10.70 -4.94 -12.51
C VAL A 245 11.29 -4.21 -11.31
N MET A 246 11.29 -2.88 -11.39
CA MET A 246 11.71 -1.97 -10.33
C MET A 246 10.49 -1.55 -9.51
N VAL A 247 10.51 -1.82 -8.21
CA VAL A 247 9.41 -1.49 -7.31
C VAL A 247 9.87 -0.46 -6.30
N HIS A 248 9.27 0.71 -6.36
CA HIS A 248 9.53 1.85 -5.48
C HIS A 248 8.40 1.98 -4.46
N LYS A 249 8.76 2.10 -3.19
CA LYS A 249 7.81 2.27 -2.08
C LYS A 249 8.11 3.58 -1.38
N PHE A 250 7.27 4.59 -1.57
CA PHE A 250 7.48 5.90 -0.95
C PHE A 250 7.09 5.89 0.52
N VAL A 251 7.97 6.42 1.35
CA VAL A 251 7.79 6.52 2.81
C VAL A 251 8.28 7.88 3.29
N CYS A 252 7.42 8.65 3.93
CA CYS A 252 7.81 9.91 4.57
C CYS A 252 8.55 9.65 5.88
N ARG A 253 9.81 10.12 5.98
CA ARG A 253 10.64 9.99 7.19
C ARG A 253 10.04 10.69 8.39
N GLY A 254 10.24 10.14 9.57
CA GLY A 254 9.78 10.68 10.84
C GLY A 254 8.27 10.65 11.02
N THR A 255 7.51 10.02 10.13
CA THR A 255 6.05 10.02 10.14
C THR A 255 5.48 8.65 10.49
N ILE A 256 4.15 8.59 10.59
CA ILE A 256 3.41 7.33 10.72
C ILE A 256 3.75 6.33 9.59
N GLU A 257 4.10 6.78 8.39
CA GLU A 257 4.43 5.88 7.28
C GLU A 257 5.71 5.10 7.54
N GLU A 258 6.74 5.73 8.10
CA GLU A 258 8.00 5.06 8.46
C GLU A 258 7.77 4.02 9.56
N LYS A 259 7.02 4.38 10.60
CA LYS A 259 6.67 3.44 11.70
C LYS A 259 5.85 2.24 11.21
N ILE A 260 4.95 2.47 10.25
CA ILE A 260 4.23 1.38 9.58
C ILE A 260 5.19 0.49 8.78
N ASP A 261 6.12 1.09 8.04
CA ASP A 261 7.09 0.34 7.25
C ASP A 261 7.97 -0.55 8.12
N GLU A 262 8.47 -0.04 9.23
CA GLU A 262 9.24 -0.79 10.23
C GLU A 262 8.44 -1.97 10.81
N LEU A 263 7.17 -1.73 11.15
CA LEU A 263 6.29 -2.78 11.66
C LEU A 263 5.99 -3.87 10.62
N ILE A 264 5.80 -3.48 9.36
CA ILE A 264 5.62 -4.43 8.26
C ILE A 264 6.89 -5.28 8.10
N ARG A 265 8.07 -4.67 8.15
CA ARG A 265 9.35 -5.39 8.03
C ARG A 265 9.55 -6.36 9.19
N SER A 266 9.38 -5.93 10.43
CA SER A 266 9.53 -6.79 11.61
C SER A 266 8.53 -7.94 11.62
N LYS A 267 7.28 -7.70 11.20
CA LYS A 267 6.27 -8.77 11.04
C LYS A 267 6.58 -9.71 9.89
N THR A 268 7.16 -9.23 8.80
CA THR A 268 7.52 -10.09 7.66
C THR A 268 8.65 -11.04 8.04
N GLU A 269 9.63 -10.60 8.82
CA GLU A 269 10.68 -11.47 9.38
C GLU A 269 10.10 -12.54 10.32
N LEU A 270 9.11 -12.18 11.15
CA LEU A 270 8.40 -13.12 12.01
C LEU A 270 7.37 -13.99 11.26
N ALA A 271 6.72 -13.44 10.22
CA ALA A 271 5.62 -14.10 9.49
C ALA A 271 6.11 -15.09 8.41
N GLN A 272 7.40 -15.18 8.13
CA GLN A 272 7.94 -16.37 7.44
C GLN A 272 7.64 -17.64 8.24
N ASN A 273 7.34 -17.51 9.53
CA ASN A 273 6.97 -18.62 10.42
C ASN A 273 5.48 -18.74 10.77
N VAL A 274 4.64 -17.69 10.57
CA VAL A 274 3.21 -17.72 10.94
C VAL A 274 2.37 -16.93 9.94
N ILE A 275 1.52 -17.62 9.20
CA ILE A 275 0.48 -16.97 8.35
C ILE A 275 -0.61 -16.42 9.28
N ALA A 276 -0.47 -15.19 9.73
CA ALA A 276 -1.54 -14.48 10.42
C ALA A 276 -2.26 -13.57 9.42
N ALA A 277 -3.40 -14.03 8.93
CA ALA A 277 -4.36 -13.21 8.21
C ALA A 277 -5.19 -12.39 9.22
N ASP A 278 -4.58 -11.43 9.92
CA ASP A 278 -5.36 -10.43 10.62
C ASP A 278 -5.23 -9.09 9.89
N SER A 279 -6.37 -8.43 9.67
CA SER A 279 -6.42 -7.13 9.02
C SER A 279 -5.53 -6.16 9.82
N GLY A 280 -4.47 -5.67 9.20
CA GLY A 280 -3.40 -4.90 9.84
C GLY A 280 -3.84 -3.62 10.58
N GLU A 281 -5.11 -3.28 10.57
CA GLU A 281 -5.70 -2.10 11.21
C GLU A 281 -6.16 -2.35 12.66
N ASN A 282 -6.42 -3.60 13.05
CA ASN A 282 -7.01 -3.90 14.36
C ASN A 282 -6.05 -3.59 15.52
N TRP A 283 -4.78 -3.94 15.39
CA TRP A 283 -3.77 -3.76 16.44
C TRP A 283 -3.55 -2.28 16.84
N ILE A 284 -3.66 -1.33 15.87
CA ILE A 284 -3.53 0.11 16.15
C ILE A 284 -4.67 0.60 17.00
N THR A 285 -5.87 0.11 16.75
CA THR A 285 -7.05 0.52 17.51
C THR A 285 -7.06 -0.01 18.94
N GLU A 286 -6.25 -1.03 19.24
CA GLU A 286 -6.08 -1.64 20.56
C GLU A 286 -4.93 -1.02 21.37
N MET A 287 -4.09 -0.16 20.74
CA MET A 287 -2.99 0.53 21.43
C MET A 287 -3.51 1.50 22.49
N SER A 288 -2.69 1.72 23.53
CA SER A 288 -2.94 2.82 24.50
C SER A 288 -2.84 4.18 23.81
N ASP A 289 -3.49 5.21 24.37
CA ASP A 289 -3.41 6.56 23.80
C ASP A 289 -1.99 7.11 23.81
N SER A 290 -1.19 6.77 24.82
CA SER A 290 0.23 7.14 24.88
C SER A 290 1.04 6.53 23.77
N ASP A 291 0.84 5.23 23.48
CA ASP A 291 1.53 4.54 22.40
C ASP A 291 1.08 5.05 21.03
N LEU A 292 -0.23 5.31 20.87
CA LEU A 292 -0.78 5.94 19.66
C LEU A 292 -0.17 7.32 19.40
N MET A 293 -0.10 8.16 20.44
CA MET A 293 0.48 9.50 20.29
C MET A 293 1.98 9.43 19.99
N ASN A 294 2.71 8.49 20.59
CA ASN A 294 4.11 8.26 20.25
C ASN A 294 4.28 7.79 18.79
N MET A 295 3.35 6.97 18.32
CA MET A 295 3.34 6.50 16.94
C MET A 295 3.02 7.61 15.93
N PHE A 296 2.14 8.56 16.30
CA PHE A 296 1.71 9.63 15.40
C PHE A 296 2.63 10.85 15.41
N ARG A 297 3.41 11.07 16.48
CA ARG A 297 4.36 12.19 16.54
C ARG A 297 5.38 12.14 15.42
N LEU A 298 5.71 13.35 14.93
CA LEU A 298 6.79 13.55 13.98
C LEU A 298 8.14 13.35 14.67
N GLU A 299 9.02 12.51 14.14
CA GLU A 299 10.37 12.32 14.66
C GLU A 299 11.34 13.34 14.07
N GLY A 300 12.36 13.73 14.86
CA GLY A 300 13.42 14.64 14.42
C GLY A 300 13.20 16.11 14.79
N GLU A 301 12.28 16.45 15.70
CA GLU A 301 12.21 17.73 16.37
C GLU A 301 12.65 17.55 17.85
N ALA A 302 13.96 17.69 18.11
CA ALA A 302 14.52 18.05 19.40
C ALA A 302 14.95 19.52 19.34
#